data_3a7d0a425f7b331c1598791e29553806
#
_entry.id   3a7d0a425f7b331c1598791e29553806
#
_cell.length_a   1.000
_cell.length_b   1.000
_cell.length_c   1.000
_cell.angle_alpha   90.00
_cell.angle_beta   90.00
_cell.angle_gamma   90.00
#
_symmetry.space_group_name_H-M   'P 1'
#
loop_
_entity.id
_entity.type
_entity.pdbx_description
1 polymer ?
#
loop_
_entity_poly.entity_id
_entity_poly.type
_entity_poly.pdbx_seq_one_letter_code
_entity_poly.pdbx_strand_id
1 'polypeptide(L)'
;MGKKLPTTPRSRVRAALRQLWLRSRERAACLKAAGHKCERCGVKASVAKGKEQKIEVHHREGVLNWEAVFLAVYEQLLVPPEKMECLCHSCHNAQHVNQGFTKSAADKPGVTNE
;
A
#
# COMPACT_ATOMS: atom_id res chain seq x y z
N MET A 1 -11.75 26.35 10.85
CA MET A 1 -11.47 26.02 10.80
C MET A 1 -11.28 25.02 10.99
N GLY A 2 -11.09 24.59 10.77
CA GLY A 2 -10.57 23.58 11.14
C GLY A 2 -11.20 22.45 11.73
N LYS A 3 -12.28 22.08 11.39
CA LYS A 3 -12.87 21.02 11.95
C LYS A 3 -12.24 19.81 11.44
N LYS A 4 -11.74 18.89 12.21
CA LYS A 4 -11.24 17.67 11.80
C LYS A 4 -12.30 16.79 11.30
N LEU A 5 -12.09 16.13 10.19
CA LEU A 5 -13.06 15.22 9.65
C LEU A 5 -13.10 13.94 10.45
N PRO A 6 -14.24 13.31 10.60
CA PRO A 6 -14.35 12.09 11.37
C PRO A 6 -13.69 10.91 10.69
N THR A 7 -13.38 11.01 9.41
CA THR A 7 -12.73 9.92 8.72
C THR A 7 -11.53 10.46 7.97
N THR A 8 -10.58 9.61 7.72
CA THR A 8 -9.40 10.01 6.97
C THR A 8 -9.79 10.27 5.54
N PRO A 9 -9.47 11.41 4.97
CA PRO A 9 -9.88 11.71 3.61
C PRO A 9 -9.14 10.88 2.58
N ARG A 10 -9.77 10.68 1.46
CA ARG A 10 -9.20 9.90 0.39
C ARG A 10 -7.84 10.40 -0.06
N SER A 11 -7.63 11.69 -0.07
CA SER A 11 -6.37 12.25 -0.51
C SER A 11 -5.21 11.77 0.34
N ARG A 12 -5.48 11.55 1.65
CA ARG A 12 -4.45 11.07 2.50
C ARG A 12 -4.17 9.62 2.25
N VAL A 13 -5.20 8.82 2.03
CA VAL A 13 -5.06 7.42 1.73
C VAL A 13 -4.29 7.25 0.42
N ARG A 14 -4.66 8.07 -0.56
CA ARG A 14 -4.02 8.01 -1.85
C ARG A 14 -2.53 8.34 -1.75
N ALA A 15 -2.20 9.38 -1.01
CA ALA A 15 -0.80 9.78 -0.87
C ALA A 15 0.02 8.69 -0.20
N ALA A 16 -0.56 8.06 0.82
CA ALA A 16 0.15 7.00 1.52
C ALA A 16 0.38 5.79 0.62
N LEU A 17 -0.64 5.40 -0.12
CA LEU A 17 -0.53 4.25 -1.01
C LEU A 17 0.44 4.54 -2.15
N ARG A 18 0.46 5.77 -2.62
CA ARG A 18 1.38 6.14 -3.67
C ARG A 18 2.81 6.01 -3.18
N GLN A 19 3.09 6.44 -1.95
CA GLN A 19 4.42 6.32 -1.40
C GLN A 19 4.81 4.86 -1.20
N LEU A 20 3.86 4.06 -0.77
CA LEU A 20 4.10 2.64 -0.61
C LEU A 20 4.50 2.03 -1.96
N TRP A 21 3.75 2.37 -3.00
CA TRP A 21 4.02 1.86 -4.33
C TRP A 21 5.37 2.32 -4.85
N LEU A 22 5.67 3.61 -4.72
CA LEU A 22 6.91 4.14 -5.23
C LEU A 22 8.14 3.56 -4.55
N ARG A 23 7.98 3.09 -3.31
CA ARG A 23 9.08 2.51 -2.58
C ARG A 23 9.00 1.00 -2.49
N SER A 24 8.11 0.40 -3.24
CA SER A 24 7.90 -1.04 -3.12
C SER A 24 9.04 -1.82 -3.76
N ARG A 25 9.27 -2.97 -3.24
CA ARG A 25 10.30 -3.85 -3.77
C ARG A 25 9.88 -4.41 -5.10
N GLU A 26 8.58 -4.61 -5.27
CA GLU A 26 8.04 -5.14 -6.51
C GLU A 26 8.31 -4.19 -7.68
N ARG A 27 8.08 -2.91 -7.43
CA ARG A 27 8.31 -1.93 -8.47
C ARG A 27 9.80 -1.85 -8.78
N ALA A 28 10.63 -1.86 -7.74
CA ALA A 28 12.08 -1.79 -7.92
C ALA A 28 12.60 -3.00 -8.70
N ALA A 29 12.08 -4.17 -8.39
CA ALA A 29 12.51 -5.38 -9.08
C ALA A 29 12.12 -5.34 -10.54
N CYS A 30 10.94 -4.81 -10.83
CA CYS A 30 10.48 -4.70 -12.21
C CYS A 30 11.39 -3.78 -13.01
N LEU A 31 11.73 -2.63 -12.43
CA LEU A 31 12.60 -1.69 -13.11
C LEU A 31 13.99 -2.28 -13.34
N LYS A 32 14.48 -3.01 -12.35
CA LYS A 32 15.80 -3.59 -12.48
C LYS A 32 15.81 -4.67 -13.54
N ALA A 33 14.78 -5.50 -13.58
CA ALA A 33 14.71 -6.56 -14.57
C ALA A 33 14.64 -6.01 -15.98
N ALA A 34 14.01 -4.85 -16.16
CA ALA A 34 13.90 -4.25 -17.48
C ALA A 34 15.13 -3.43 -17.82
N GLY A 35 16.07 -3.30 -16.90
CA GLY A 35 17.26 -2.51 -17.17
C GLY A 35 16.98 -1.01 -17.20
N HIS A 36 15.93 -0.59 -16.52
CA HIS A 36 15.54 0.81 -16.47
C HIS A 36 15.31 1.37 -17.87
N LYS A 37 14.69 0.59 -18.72
CA LYS A 37 14.35 1.09 -20.04
C LYS A 37 13.00 0.56 -20.46
N CYS A 38 12.42 1.19 -21.45
CA CYS A 38 11.11 0.80 -21.91
C CYS A 38 11.20 -0.56 -22.59
N GLU A 39 10.35 -1.49 -22.18
CA GLU A 39 10.39 -2.81 -22.75
C GLU A 39 9.81 -2.84 -24.14
N ARG A 40 9.15 -1.79 -24.56
CA ARG A 40 8.57 -1.78 -25.90
C ARG A 40 9.45 -1.05 -26.91
N CYS A 41 9.93 0.14 -26.58
CA CYS A 41 10.70 0.89 -27.53
C CYS A 41 12.20 0.97 -27.18
N GLY A 42 12.55 0.53 -26.00
CA GLY A 42 13.96 0.49 -25.64
C GLY A 42 14.58 1.77 -25.14
N VAL A 43 13.80 2.83 -25.02
CA VAL A 43 14.39 4.09 -24.58
C VAL A 43 14.80 3.95 -23.13
N LYS A 44 15.98 4.43 -22.77
CA LYS A 44 16.44 4.32 -21.43
C LYS A 44 16.06 5.45 -20.54
N ALA A 45 15.94 5.17 -19.24
CA ALA A 45 15.66 6.20 -18.26
C ALA A 45 16.80 7.20 -18.31
N SER A 46 16.50 8.46 -18.16
CA SER A 46 17.52 9.48 -18.19
C SER A 46 17.09 10.67 -17.39
N VAL A 47 18.03 11.29 -16.69
CA VAL A 47 17.75 12.50 -15.96
C VAL A 47 18.53 13.64 -16.58
N ALA A 48 19.10 13.41 -17.76
CA ALA A 48 19.90 14.43 -18.41
C ALA A 48 19.02 15.60 -18.78
N LYS A 49 19.49 16.83 -18.52
CA LYS A 49 18.71 17.97 -18.80
C LYS A 49 18.30 18.04 -20.25
N GLY A 50 17.07 18.27 -20.50
CA GLY A 50 16.56 18.36 -21.85
C GLY A 50 16.33 17.00 -22.49
N LYS A 51 16.70 15.92 -21.82
CA LYS A 51 16.50 14.60 -22.38
C LYS A 51 15.94 13.67 -21.33
N GLU A 52 15.18 14.19 -20.41
CA GLU A 52 14.62 13.39 -19.35
C GLU A 52 13.69 12.33 -19.89
N GLN A 53 13.85 11.12 -19.41
CA GLN A 53 12.98 10.02 -19.78
C GLN A 53 12.62 9.29 -18.52
N LYS A 54 11.33 9.22 -18.20
CA LYS A 54 10.89 8.57 -17.04
C LYS A 54 10.33 7.25 -17.41
N ILE A 55 10.76 6.21 -16.77
CA ILE A 55 10.25 4.88 -17.03
C ILE A 55 9.28 4.53 -15.94
N GLU A 56 8.06 4.17 -16.28
CA GLU A 56 7.04 3.86 -15.32
C GLU A 56 6.67 2.40 -15.37
N VAL A 57 6.22 1.88 -14.25
CA VAL A 57 5.85 0.49 -14.17
C VAL A 57 4.33 0.37 -14.33
N HIS A 58 3.91 -0.47 -15.23
CA HIS A 58 2.51 -0.63 -15.55
C HIS A 58 2.06 -2.04 -15.14
N HIS A 59 0.87 -2.16 -14.58
CA HIS A 59 0.36 -3.45 -14.19
C HIS A 59 -0.12 -4.17 -15.45
N ARG A 60 0.58 -5.21 -15.80
CA ARG A 60 0.34 -5.90 -17.06
C ARG A 60 -0.97 -6.62 -17.15
N GLU A 61 -1.33 -7.31 -16.10
CA GLU A 61 -2.50 -8.08 -16.13
C GLU A 61 -3.78 -7.35 -15.90
N GLY A 62 -3.95 -6.26 -16.28
CA GLY A 62 -5.18 -5.57 -16.10
C GLY A 62 -4.94 -4.26 -15.43
N VAL A 63 -5.93 -3.48 -15.38
CA VAL A 63 -5.82 -2.17 -14.85
C VAL A 63 -5.93 -2.17 -13.35
N LEU A 64 -5.08 -1.46 -12.70
CA LEU A 64 -5.15 -1.34 -11.25
C LEU A 64 -6.45 -0.62 -10.92
N ASN A 65 -7.29 -1.24 -10.12
CA ASN A 65 -8.55 -0.65 -9.75
C ASN A 65 -8.43 0.11 -8.44
N TRP A 66 -8.14 1.38 -8.51
CA TRP A 66 -7.97 2.20 -7.33
C TRP A 66 -9.21 2.26 -6.45
N GLU A 67 -10.40 2.22 -7.05
CA GLU A 67 -11.63 2.26 -6.26
C GLU A 67 -11.71 1.04 -5.37
N ALA A 68 -11.36 -0.12 -5.87
CA ALA A 68 -11.40 -1.33 -5.08
C ALA A 68 -10.37 -1.28 -3.95
N VAL A 69 -9.22 -0.70 -4.22
CA VAL A 69 -8.18 -0.58 -3.20
C VAL A 69 -8.64 0.36 -2.10
N PHE A 70 -9.20 1.51 -2.46
CA PHE A 70 -9.68 2.46 -1.48
C PHE A 70 -10.82 1.86 -0.66
N LEU A 71 -11.72 1.16 -1.31
CA LEU A 71 -12.83 0.55 -0.62
C LEU A 71 -12.32 -0.44 0.40
N ALA A 72 -11.36 -1.26 0.04
CA ALA A 72 -10.81 -2.24 0.95
C ALA A 72 -10.15 -1.56 2.14
N VAL A 73 -9.44 -0.47 1.91
CA VAL A 73 -8.78 0.24 3.00
C VAL A 73 -9.83 0.78 3.97
N TYR A 74 -10.90 1.37 3.47
CA TYR A 74 -11.92 1.92 4.34
C TYR A 74 -12.73 0.84 5.03
N GLU A 75 -13.00 -0.24 4.35
CA GLU A 75 -13.80 -1.29 4.95
C GLU A 75 -13.03 -2.16 5.92
N GLN A 76 -11.75 -2.32 5.70
CA GLN A 76 -10.96 -3.22 6.53
C GLN A 76 -10.08 -2.52 7.55
N LEU A 77 -9.53 -1.42 7.20
CA LEU A 77 -8.57 -0.74 8.06
C LEU A 77 -9.10 0.51 8.72
N LEU A 78 -9.76 1.35 7.97
CA LEU A 78 -10.20 2.64 8.50
C LEU A 78 -11.70 2.62 8.80
N VAL A 79 -12.08 1.64 9.60
CA VAL A 79 -13.49 1.52 9.96
C VAL A 79 -13.88 2.59 10.96
N PRO A 80 -15.16 2.86 11.13
CA PRO A 80 -15.61 3.88 12.08
C PRO A 80 -15.16 3.54 13.49
N PRO A 81 -14.89 4.51 14.31
CA PRO A 81 -14.39 4.26 15.67
C PRO A 81 -15.27 3.34 16.51
N GLU A 82 -16.57 3.36 16.28
CA GLU A 82 -17.44 2.51 17.06
C GLU A 82 -17.29 1.04 16.73
N LYS A 83 -16.56 0.72 15.67
CA LYS A 83 -16.30 -0.67 15.35
C LYS A 83 -14.92 -1.09 15.82
N MET A 84 -14.26 -0.25 16.58
CA MET A 84 -12.93 -0.56 17.07
C MET A 84 -12.93 -0.45 18.56
N GLU A 85 -11.96 -1.06 19.20
CA GLU A 85 -11.83 -0.90 20.63
C GLU A 85 -10.36 -0.92 21.01
N CYS A 86 -10.04 -0.24 22.07
CA CYS A 86 -8.65 -0.13 22.52
C CYS A 86 -8.35 -1.24 23.51
N LEU A 87 -7.39 -2.03 23.24
CA LEU A 87 -7.03 -3.14 24.11
C LEU A 87 -5.53 -3.11 24.42
N CYS A 88 -5.16 -3.65 25.54
CA CYS A 88 -3.74 -3.74 25.83
C CYS A 88 -3.20 -4.89 24.98
N HIS A 89 -1.91 -5.01 24.95
CA HIS A 89 -1.26 -6.00 24.12
C HIS A 89 -1.76 -7.43 24.40
N SER A 90 -1.85 -7.81 25.65
CA SER A 90 -2.28 -9.13 25.98
C SER A 90 -3.70 -9.41 25.55
N CYS A 91 -4.60 -8.48 25.80
CA CYS A 91 -5.99 -8.67 25.42
C CYS A 91 -6.15 -8.68 23.92
N HIS A 92 -5.35 -7.90 23.24
CA HIS A 92 -5.41 -7.85 21.79
C HIS A 92 -5.00 -9.20 21.19
N ASN A 93 -3.95 -9.80 21.75
CA ASN A 93 -3.51 -11.10 21.28
C ASN A 93 -4.55 -12.16 21.55
N ALA A 94 -5.20 -12.09 22.68
CA ALA A 94 -6.21 -13.07 23.03
C ALA A 94 -7.40 -12.98 22.06
N GLN A 95 -7.71 -11.76 21.63
CA GLN A 95 -8.79 -11.60 20.70
C GLN A 95 -8.50 -12.29 19.38
N HIS A 96 -7.29 -12.14 18.89
CA HIS A 96 -6.93 -12.77 17.65
C HIS A 96 -7.03 -14.29 17.74
N VAL A 97 -6.61 -14.84 18.85
CA VAL A 97 -6.71 -16.26 19.04
C VAL A 97 -8.16 -16.69 19.09
N ASN A 98 -8.97 -15.96 19.80
CA ASN A 98 -10.37 -16.30 19.92
C ASN A 98 -11.10 -16.21 18.61
N GLN A 99 -10.65 -15.42 17.70
CA GLN A 99 -11.32 -15.33 16.44
C GLN A 99 -10.80 -16.37 15.47
N GLY A 100 -10.00 -17.26 15.95
CA GLY A 100 -9.50 -18.29 15.10
C GLY A 100 -8.54 -17.76 14.08
N PHE A 101 -8.03 -16.58 14.31
CA PHE A 101 -7.15 -15.99 13.40
C PHE A 101 -5.86 -16.70 13.52
N THR A 102 -5.48 -17.46 12.57
CA THR A 102 -4.36 -18.25 12.74
C THR A 102 -3.15 -17.46 12.56
N LYS A 103 -2.21 -17.83 13.20
CA LYS A 103 -1.06 -17.23 13.13
C LYS A 103 -0.31 -17.82 12.12
N SER A 104 -0.66 -17.95 11.04
CA SER A 104 0.03 -18.65 10.07
C SER A 104 1.39 -18.07 9.97
N ALA A 105 2.13 -18.64 9.21
CA ALA A 105 3.43 -18.21 9.07
C ALA A 105 3.46 -16.79 8.67
N ALA A 106 2.46 -16.44 8.08
CA ALA A 106 2.43 -15.13 7.61
C ALA A 106 2.53 -14.16 8.69
N ASP A 107 2.20 -14.60 9.85
CA ASP A 107 2.21 -13.74 10.84
C ASP A 107 3.50 -13.56 11.37
N LYS A 108 4.46 -13.30 10.74
CA LYS A 108 5.63 -13.13 11.21
C LYS A 108 5.63 -12.16 12.18
N PRO A 109 6.37 -12.22 13.07
CA PRO A 109 6.41 -11.40 14.17
C PRO A 109 6.51 -10.03 13.68
N GLY A 110 7.00 -9.49 13.26
CA GLY A 110 6.99 -8.19 13.05
C GLY A 110 5.89 -7.58 12.47
N VAL A 111 5.13 -8.34 12.15
CA VAL A 111 4.06 -7.84 11.56
C VAL A 111 3.22 -7.25 12.32
N THR A 112 3.12 -7.24 13.11
CA THR A 112 2.23 -6.71 13.78
C THR A 112 2.08 -5.71 14.13
N ASN A 113 2.01 -5.34 14.14
CA ASN A 113 1.80 -4.59 14.54
C ASN A 113 1.03 -3.90 14.80
N GLU A 114 0.82 -3.86 14.94
CA GLU A 114 0.09 -3.43 15.21
C GLU A 114 -0.24 -3.09 15.72
#